data_48e544a08d8139c91e7878a7c990d81b
#
_entry.id   48e544a08d8139c91e7878a7c990d81b
#
_cell.length_a   1.000
_cell.length_b   1.000
_cell.length_c   1.000
_cell.angle_alpha   90.00
_cell.angle_beta   90.00
_cell.angle_gamma   90.00
#
_symmetry.space_group_name_H-M   'P 1'
#
loop_
_entity.id
_entity.type
_entity.pdbx_description
1 polymer ?
#
loop_
_entity_poly.entity_id
_entity_poly.type
_entity_poly.pdbx_seq_one_letter_code
_entity_poly.pdbx_strand_id
1 'polypeptide(L)'
;MSNKEKIQITLKNTDCSNTNIERVFQLLLDTAVKNNMKQSDLPNTLLMISDMEFDCMTSGRKDKAMFDDFAKEYERYGYKLPRLVFWNICSRTGTIPVRENANGVALISGYSVNIMNMVLSNELDPYKCLLKQLNTERYQIIEDRFKELEGKSK
;
A
#
# COMPACT_ATOMS: atom_id res chain seq x y z
N MET A 1 15.16 19.17 -9.10
CA MET A 1 13.97 19.01 -9.94
C MET A 1 12.81 19.78 -9.34
N SER A 2 12.25 20.75 -10.07
CA SER A 2 11.13 21.57 -9.61
C SER A 2 9.80 20.79 -9.66
N ASN A 3 8.76 21.25 -8.94
CA ASN A 3 7.43 20.63 -9.00
C ASN A 3 6.85 20.64 -10.42
N LYS A 4 7.13 21.69 -11.20
CA LYS A 4 6.72 21.80 -12.60
C LYS A 4 7.34 20.69 -13.47
N GLU A 5 8.62 20.41 -13.29
CA GLU A 5 9.31 19.33 -14.02
C GLU A 5 8.76 17.96 -13.64
N LYS A 6 8.47 17.73 -12.35
CA LYS A 6 7.84 16.48 -11.88
C LYS A 6 6.48 16.27 -12.54
N ILE A 7 5.63 17.30 -12.56
CA ILE A 7 4.31 17.24 -13.21
C ILE A 7 4.44 16.97 -14.71
N GLN A 8 5.39 17.63 -15.40
CA GLN A 8 5.61 17.39 -16.83
C GLN A 8 6.07 15.99 -17.14
N ILE A 9 6.93 15.40 -16.30
CA ILE A 9 7.37 14.00 -16.45
C ILE A 9 6.19 13.06 -16.25
N THR A 10 5.37 13.28 -15.22
CA THR A 10 4.18 12.48 -14.98
C THR A 10 3.22 12.52 -16.16
N LEU A 11 2.93 13.72 -16.69
CA LEU A 11 2.04 13.89 -17.85
C LEU A 11 2.56 13.24 -19.13
N LYS A 12 3.87 13.17 -19.31
CA LYS A 12 4.48 12.49 -20.47
C LYS A 12 4.44 10.97 -20.40
N ASN A 13 4.30 10.43 -19.20
CA ASN A 13 4.26 8.98 -18.93
C ASN A 13 2.85 8.51 -18.56
N THR A 14 1.82 9.24 -18.97
CA THR A 14 0.44 8.78 -18.87
C THR A 14 0.18 7.77 -19.99
N ASP A 15 0.23 6.50 -19.64
CA ASP A 15 -0.24 5.42 -20.48
C ASP A 15 -1.59 4.93 -19.92
N CYS A 16 -2.64 5.00 -20.74
CA CYS A 16 -3.97 4.51 -20.39
C CYS A 16 -4.16 3.04 -20.79
N SER A 17 -3.08 2.33 -21.07
CA SER A 17 -3.10 0.89 -21.31
C SER A 17 -3.16 0.09 -20.00
N ASN A 18 -3.36 -1.22 -20.13
CA ASN A 18 -3.48 -2.15 -19.01
C ASN A 18 -2.33 -2.06 -18.02
N THR A 19 -2.63 -1.94 -16.73
CA THR A 19 -1.63 -1.92 -15.67
C THR A 19 -1.01 -3.30 -15.49
N ASN A 20 0.24 -3.45 -15.93
CA ASN A 20 0.98 -4.70 -15.81
C ASN A 20 1.88 -4.67 -14.57
N ILE A 21 1.41 -5.24 -13.49
CA ILE A 21 2.11 -5.30 -12.20
C ILE A 21 3.37 -6.17 -12.29
N GLU A 22 3.32 -7.25 -13.07
CA GLU A 22 4.46 -8.15 -13.29
C GLU A 22 5.68 -7.39 -13.83
N ARG A 23 5.46 -6.52 -14.81
CA ARG A 23 6.54 -5.68 -15.37
C ARG A 23 7.17 -4.75 -14.35
N VAL A 24 6.40 -4.28 -13.37
CA VAL A 24 6.95 -3.41 -12.32
C VAL A 24 7.89 -4.19 -11.42
N PHE A 25 7.50 -5.40 -10.98
CA PHE A 25 8.37 -6.27 -10.20
C PHE A 25 9.61 -6.68 -10.97
N GLN A 26 9.45 -7.06 -12.24
CA GLN A 26 10.58 -7.43 -13.10
C GLN A 26 11.54 -6.26 -13.28
N LEU A 27 11.04 -5.05 -13.54
CA LEU A 27 11.88 -3.86 -13.71
C LEU A 27 12.69 -3.55 -12.44
N LEU A 28 12.09 -3.68 -11.27
CA LEU A 28 12.78 -3.48 -10.00
C LEU A 28 13.88 -4.52 -9.80
N LEU A 29 13.58 -5.78 -10.04
CA LEU A 29 14.55 -6.88 -9.91
C LEU A 29 15.70 -6.73 -10.90
N ASP A 30 15.41 -6.51 -12.17
CA ASP A 30 16.42 -6.32 -13.22
C ASP A 30 17.34 -5.13 -12.90
N THR A 31 16.76 -4.03 -12.40
CA THR A 31 17.51 -2.85 -12.01
C THR A 31 18.44 -3.16 -10.83
N ALA A 32 17.94 -3.88 -9.82
CA ALA A 32 18.70 -4.26 -8.66
C ALA A 32 19.87 -5.18 -9.02
N VAL A 33 19.62 -6.19 -9.82
CA VAL A 33 20.64 -7.16 -10.28
C VAL A 33 21.69 -6.47 -11.17
N LYS A 34 21.23 -5.69 -12.15
CA LYS A 34 22.14 -4.99 -13.09
C LYS A 34 23.09 -4.02 -12.39
N ASN A 35 22.65 -3.37 -11.36
CA ASN A 35 23.43 -2.38 -10.63
C ASN A 35 24.07 -2.94 -9.35
N ASN A 36 23.98 -4.24 -9.09
CA ASN A 36 24.48 -4.88 -7.86
C ASN A 36 24.01 -4.13 -6.59
N MET A 37 22.73 -3.76 -6.55
CA MET A 37 22.16 -2.98 -5.45
C MET A 37 22.08 -3.82 -4.18
N LYS A 38 22.19 -3.15 -3.01
CA LYS A 38 21.93 -3.81 -1.72
C LYS A 38 20.43 -3.86 -1.46
N GLN A 39 19.99 -4.78 -0.61
CA GLN A 39 18.58 -4.84 -0.18
C GLN A 39 18.09 -3.51 0.41
N SER A 40 18.97 -2.75 1.09
CA SER A 40 18.65 -1.43 1.64
C SER A 40 18.32 -0.37 0.60
N ASP A 41 18.75 -0.59 -0.65
CA ASP A 41 18.57 0.37 -1.75
C ASP A 41 17.28 0.09 -2.52
N LEU A 42 16.66 -1.08 -2.28
CA LEU A 42 15.35 -1.43 -2.83
C LEU A 42 14.23 -0.85 -1.97
N PRO A 43 13.08 -0.50 -2.57
CA PRO A 43 11.91 -0.07 -1.81
C PRO A 43 11.39 -1.22 -0.94
N ASN A 44 11.10 -0.94 0.33
CA ASN A 44 10.47 -1.92 1.22
C ASN A 44 8.98 -2.11 0.91
N THR A 45 8.37 -1.07 0.33
CA THR A 45 6.92 -1.05 0.02
C THR A 45 6.72 -0.44 -1.35
N LEU A 46 5.90 -1.08 -2.16
CA LEU A 46 5.42 -0.60 -3.44
C LEU A 46 3.96 -0.18 -3.27
N LEU A 47 3.69 1.10 -3.44
CA LEU A 47 2.35 1.67 -3.35
C LEU A 47 1.74 1.78 -4.75
N MET A 48 0.64 1.08 -4.97
CA MET A 48 -0.17 1.19 -6.19
C MET A 48 -1.44 1.97 -5.91
N ILE A 49 -1.54 3.15 -6.49
CA ILE A 49 -2.70 4.01 -6.40
C ILE A 49 -3.52 3.79 -7.68
N SER A 50 -4.71 3.21 -7.55
CA SER A 50 -5.51 2.80 -8.70
C SER A 50 -7.00 2.84 -8.36
N ASP A 51 -7.84 2.79 -9.39
CA ASP A 51 -9.27 2.51 -9.29
C ASP A 51 -9.59 1.01 -9.14
N MET A 52 -8.56 0.16 -9.08
CA MET A 52 -8.63 -1.30 -8.95
C MET A 52 -9.22 -2.03 -10.18
N GLU A 53 -9.30 -1.36 -11.31
CA GLU A 53 -9.69 -1.98 -12.57
C GLU A 53 -8.48 -2.62 -13.25
N PHE A 54 -8.02 -3.78 -12.75
CA PHE A 54 -6.93 -4.56 -13.34
C PHE A 54 -7.49 -5.71 -14.18
N ASP A 55 -7.15 -5.77 -15.45
CA ASP A 55 -7.66 -6.79 -16.38
C ASP A 55 -7.19 -8.23 -16.07
N CYS A 56 -6.08 -8.38 -15.37
CA CYS A 56 -5.45 -9.68 -15.11
C CYS A 56 -5.79 -10.28 -13.75
N MET A 57 -6.36 -9.51 -12.83
CA MET A 57 -6.50 -9.89 -11.43
C MET A 57 -7.90 -10.41 -11.05
N THR A 58 -8.74 -10.71 -12.02
CA THR A 58 -10.14 -11.12 -11.77
C THR A 58 -10.31 -12.57 -11.32
N SER A 59 -9.26 -13.38 -11.32
CA SER A 59 -9.31 -14.79 -10.89
C SER A 59 -8.34 -15.11 -9.76
N GLY A 60 -8.69 -14.79 -8.55
CA GLY A 60 -7.91 -14.83 -7.30
C GLY A 60 -7.05 -16.08 -6.97
N ARG A 61 -6.97 -17.08 -7.83
CA ARG A 61 -6.00 -18.17 -7.76
C ARG A 61 -4.70 -17.84 -8.50
N LYS A 62 -4.78 -17.08 -9.59
CA LYS A 62 -3.61 -16.70 -10.39
C LYS A 62 -2.75 -15.68 -9.67
N ASP A 63 -3.38 -14.79 -8.89
CA ASP A 63 -2.69 -13.69 -8.24
C ASP A 63 -1.77 -14.17 -7.11
N LYS A 64 -2.25 -15.10 -6.27
CA LYS A 64 -1.42 -15.67 -5.21
C LYS A 64 -0.22 -16.43 -5.77
N ALA A 65 -0.42 -17.23 -6.82
CA ALA A 65 0.67 -17.95 -7.48
C ALA A 65 1.70 -16.99 -8.08
N MET A 66 1.25 -15.89 -8.68
CA MET A 66 2.12 -14.87 -9.23
C MET A 66 3.02 -14.22 -8.17
N PHE A 67 2.46 -13.80 -7.04
CA PHE A 67 3.24 -13.21 -5.95
C PHE A 67 4.22 -14.21 -5.33
N ASP A 68 3.80 -15.47 -5.16
CA ASP A 68 4.67 -16.53 -4.65
C ASP A 68 5.82 -16.82 -5.63
N ASP A 69 5.57 -16.76 -6.93
CA ASP A 69 6.60 -16.95 -7.95
C ASP A 69 7.59 -15.78 -8.01
N PHE A 70 7.11 -14.53 -7.91
CA PHE A 70 7.99 -13.37 -7.77
C PHE A 70 8.80 -13.41 -6.47
N ALA A 71 8.21 -13.81 -5.35
CA ALA A 71 8.94 -13.94 -4.10
C ALA A 71 10.11 -14.92 -4.25
N LYS A 72 9.88 -16.09 -4.87
CA LYS A 72 10.95 -17.08 -5.16
C LYS A 72 12.00 -16.53 -6.12
N GLU A 73 11.58 -15.76 -7.12
CA GLU A 73 12.50 -15.16 -8.08
C GLU A 73 13.41 -14.13 -7.41
N TYR A 74 12.85 -13.24 -6.58
CA TYR A 74 13.65 -12.29 -5.79
C TYR A 74 14.63 -13.01 -4.85
N GLU A 75 14.18 -14.06 -4.16
CA GLU A 75 15.02 -14.87 -3.27
C GLU A 75 16.20 -15.52 -4.01
N ARG A 76 16.03 -15.97 -5.25
CA ARG A 76 17.12 -16.54 -6.09
C ARG A 76 18.27 -15.56 -6.30
N TYR A 77 17.97 -14.25 -6.34
CA TYR A 77 18.96 -13.18 -6.46
C TYR A 77 19.39 -12.59 -5.13
N GLY A 78 18.91 -13.15 -4.01
CA GLY A 78 19.24 -12.69 -2.66
C GLY A 78 18.46 -11.47 -2.20
N TYR A 79 17.37 -11.12 -2.86
CA TYR A 79 16.50 -10.00 -2.52
C TYR A 79 15.20 -10.46 -1.88
N LYS A 80 14.58 -9.56 -1.11
CA LYS A 80 13.21 -9.73 -0.61
C LYS A 80 12.26 -8.94 -1.50
N LEU A 81 11.14 -9.57 -1.83
CA LEU A 81 10.06 -8.90 -2.57
C LEU A 81 9.52 -7.72 -1.75
N PRO A 82 9.37 -6.53 -2.34
CA PRO A 82 8.71 -5.40 -1.68
C PRO A 82 7.28 -5.74 -1.27
N ARG A 83 6.85 -5.22 -0.14
CA ARG A 83 5.44 -5.28 0.26
C ARG A 83 4.60 -4.50 -0.74
N LEU A 84 3.49 -5.07 -1.16
CA LEU A 84 2.57 -4.42 -2.07
C LEU A 84 1.40 -3.81 -1.30
N VAL A 85 1.14 -2.54 -1.52
CA VAL A 85 -0.01 -1.82 -0.96
C VAL A 85 -0.86 -1.32 -2.11
N PHE A 86 -2.08 -1.85 -2.22
CA PHE A 86 -3.08 -1.33 -3.13
C PHE A 86 -3.91 -0.25 -2.44
N TRP A 87 -3.91 0.93 -2.99
CA TRP A 87 -4.74 2.03 -2.54
C TRP A 87 -5.82 2.34 -3.57
N ASN A 88 -7.03 1.92 -3.25
CA ASN A 88 -8.22 2.19 -4.04
C ASN A 88 -8.70 3.61 -3.77
N ILE A 89 -8.63 4.47 -4.78
CA ILE A 89 -9.09 5.86 -4.68
C ILE A 89 -10.55 5.99 -5.14
N CYS A 90 -10.96 5.23 -6.17
CA CYS A 90 -12.28 5.37 -6.78
C CYS A 90 -12.65 4.10 -7.57
N SER A 91 -12.93 2.99 -6.88
CA SER A 91 -13.46 1.81 -7.58
C SER A 91 -14.91 2.01 -7.97
N ARG A 92 -15.21 1.84 -9.24
CA ARG A 92 -16.59 1.85 -9.77
C ARG A 92 -17.26 0.49 -9.66
N THR A 93 -16.47 -0.58 -9.69
CA THR A 93 -16.96 -1.95 -9.83
C THR A 93 -16.98 -2.73 -8.52
N GLY A 94 -16.41 -2.19 -7.43
CA GLY A 94 -16.22 -2.93 -6.19
C GLY A 94 -15.25 -4.12 -6.33
N THR A 95 -14.51 -4.18 -7.42
CA THR A 95 -13.50 -5.23 -7.67
C THR A 95 -12.35 -5.10 -6.67
N ILE A 96 -12.01 -6.20 -6.03
CA ILE A 96 -10.89 -6.30 -5.11
C ILE A 96 -9.81 -7.11 -5.84
N PRO A 97 -8.61 -6.55 -6.06
CA PRO A 97 -7.55 -7.21 -6.83
C PRO A 97 -7.00 -8.47 -6.15
N VAL A 98 -7.15 -8.58 -4.82
CA VAL A 98 -6.73 -9.74 -4.04
C VAL A 98 -7.83 -10.08 -3.02
N ARG A 99 -8.25 -11.33 -2.95
CA ARG A 99 -9.37 -11.75 -2.07
C ARG A 99 -9.06 -11.73 -0.58
N GLU A 100 -7.78 -11.76 -0.20
CA GLU A 100 -7.33 -11.80 1.19
C GLU A 100 -6.09 -10.92 1.34
N ASN A 101 -5.86 -10.40 2.54
CA ASN A 101 -4.58 -9.84 2.94
C ASN A 101 -3.54 -10.98 2.97
N ALA A 102 -3.08 -11.39 1.79
CA ALA A 102 -1.99 -12.34 1.69
C ALA A 102 -0.71 -11.74 2.30
N ASN A 103 0.18 -12.59 2.80
CA ASN A 103 1.46 -12.14 3.35
C ASN A 103 2.17 -11.23 2.36
N GLY A 104 2.38 -9.96 2.74
CA GLY A 104 3.04 -8.97 1.91
C GLY A 104 2.11 -8.10 1.04
N VAL A 105 0.78 -8.28 1.10
CA VAL A 105 -0.18 -7.43 0.38
C VAL A 105 -1.10 -6.74 1.37
N ALA A 106 -1.34 -5.44 1.19
CA ALA A 106 -2.34 -4.69 1.94
C ALA A 106 -3.30 -3.98 0.98
N LEU A 107 -4.59 -4.00 1.34
CA LEU A 107 -5.65 -3.33 0.61
C LEU A 107 -6.16 -2.15 1.42
N ILE A 108 -6.16 -0.98 0.81
CA ILE A 108 -6.61 0.27 1.43
C ILE A 108 -7.62 0.92 0.50
N SER A 109 -8.71 1.46 1.05
CA SER A 109 -9.74 2.13 0.29
C SER A 109 -10.09 3.49 0.89
N GLY A 110 -10.37 4.47 0.04
CA GLY A 110 -10.75 5.82 0.40
C GLY A 110 -9.65 6.86 0.14
N TYR A 111 -9.97 8.13 0.33
CA TYR A 111 -9.11 9.27 -0.03
C TYR A 111 -8.99 10.33 1.08
N SER A 112 -9.15 9.93 2.34
CA SER A 112 -8.97 10.86 3.46
C SER A 112 -7.48 11.08 3.78
N VAL A 113 -7.17 12.23 4.40
CA VAL A 113 -5.82 12.55 4.87
C VAL A 113 -5.33 11.51 5.90
N ASN A 114 -6.24 10.95 6.70
CA ASN A 114 -5.91 9.91 7.68
C ASN A 114 -5.44 8.63 7.00
N ILE A 115 -6.07 8.24 5.90
CA ILE A 115 -5.65 7.08 5.10
C ILE A 115 -4.28 7.34 4.48
N MET A 116 -4.04 8.52 3.92
CA MET A 116 -2.73 8.89 3.41
C MET A 116 -1.64 8.80 4.49
N ASN A 117 -1.88 9.34 5.67
CA ASN A 117 -0.95 9.27 6.79
C ASN A 117 -0.68 7.83 7.24
N MET A 118 -1.69 6.98 7.25
CA MET A 118 -1.58 5.56 7.56
C MET A 118 -0.68 4.83 6.55
N VAL A 119 -0.88 5.09 5.25
CA VAL A 119 -0.05 4.52 4.17
C VAL A 119 1.40 4.98 4.28
N LEU A 120 1.62 6.30 4.43
CA LEU A 120 2.97 6.88 4.48
C LEU A 120 3.73 6.48 5.75
N SER A 121 3.05 6.30 6.88
CA SER A 121 3.66 5.82 8.12
C SER A 121 3.93 4.30 8.13
N ASN A 122 3.50 3.58 7.09
CA ASN A 122 3.54 2.12 7.00
C ASN A 122 2.85 1.39 8.17
N GLU A 123 1.96 2.09 8.89
CA GLU A 123 1.16 1.51 9.95
C GLU A 123 -0.17 1.03 9.35
N LEU A 124 -0.20 -0.24 8.97
CA LEU A 124 -1.32 -0.86 8.27
C LEU A 124 -2.08 -1.86 9.15
N ASP A 125 -1.77 -1.89 10.45
CA ASP A 125 -2.54 -2.63 11.44
C ASP A 125 -3.84 -1.87 11.75
N PRO A 126 -5.02 -2.43 11.45
CA PRO A 126 -6.29 -1.72 11.62
C PRO A 126 -6.56 -1.34 13.09
N TYR A 127 -6.16 -2.19 14.04
CA TYR A 127 -6.37 -1.94 15.45
C TYR A 127 -5.48 -0.79 15.97
N LYS A 128 -4.21 -0.79 15.59
CA LYS A 128 -3.31 0.31 15.94
C LYS A 128 -3.74 1.63 15.30
N CYS A 129 -4.20 1.59 14.05
CA CYS A 129 -4.74 2.75 13.37
C CYS A 129 -5.97 3.31 14.10
N LEU A 130 -6.88 2.44 14.54
CA LEU A 130 -8.04 2.83 15.35
C LEU A 130 -7.61 3.48 16.66
N LEU A 131 -6.73 2.84 17.44
CA LEU A 131 -6.24 3.39 18.70
C LEU A 131 -5.55 4.74 18.52
N LYS A 132 -4.75 4.88 17.45
CA LYS A 132 -4.09 6.16 17.14
C LYS A 132 -5.10 7.27 16.87
N GLN A 133 -6.22 6.97 16.22
CA GLN A 133 -7.30 7.95 16.00
C GLN A 133 -8.06 8.28 17.27
N LEU A 134 -8.37 7.29 18.10
CA LEU A 134 -9.09 7.49 19.34
C LEU A 134 -8.27 8.25 20.38
N ASN A 135 -6.94 8.09 20.38
CA ASN A 135 -6.02 8.78 21.30
C ASN A 135 -5.59 10.17 20.81
N THR A 136 -6.35 10.79 19.90
CA THR A 136 -6.09 12.17 19.46
C THR A 136 -6.73 13.18 20.42
N GLU A 137 -6.19 14.39 20.48
CA GLU A 137 -6.73 15.51 21.29
C GLU A 137 -8.23 15.72 21.07
N ARG A 138 -8.72 15.43 19.88
CA ARG A 138 -10.14 15.54 19.53
C ARG A 138 -11.04 14.71 20.44
N TYR A 139 -10.57 13.56 20.89
CA TYR A 139 -11.34 12.64 21.73
C TYR A 139 -10.96 12.70 23.21
N GLN A 140 -9.92 13.45 23.57
CA GLN A 140 -9.45 13.59 24.94
C GLN A 140 -10.55 14.10 25.87
N ILE A 141 -11.38 15.02 25.39
CA ILE A 141 -12.50 15.57 26.17
C ILE A 141 -13.51 14.50 26.64
N ILE A 142 -13.68 13.45 25.84
CA ILE A 142 -14.57 12.32 26.16
C ILE A 142 -13.95 11.49 27.28
N GLU A 143 -12.68 11.22 27.21
CA GLU A 143 -11.93 10.45 28.21
C GLU A 143 -11.90 11.19 29.55
N ASP A 144 -11.64 12.49 29.53
CA ASP A 144 -11.62 13.33 30.73
C ASP A 144 -13.01 13.35 31.40
N ARG A 145 -14.07 13.47 30.60
CA ARG A 145 -15.44 13.44 31.10
C ARG A 145 -15.81 12.09 31.71
N PHE A 146 -15.34 11.01 31.12
CA PHE A 146 -15.56 9.66 31.65
C PHE A 146 -14.91 9.49 33.03
N LYS A 147 -13.65 9.93 33.18
CA LYS A 147 -12.92 9.92 34.45
C LYS A 147 -13.63 10.74 35.55
N GLU A 148 -14.18 11.92 35.20
CA GLU A 148 -14.97 12.72 36.13
C GLU A 148 -16.23 12.00 36.62
N LEU A 149 -16.90 11.27 35.76
CA LEU A 149 -18.12 10.52 36.11
C LEU A 149 -17.80 9.32 37.00
N GLU A 150 -16.73 8.58 36.70
CA GLU A 150 -16.29 7.47 37.54
C GLU A 150 -15.83 7.93 38.92
N GLY A 151 -15.18 9.09 39.03
CA GLY A 151 -14.76 9.69 40.30
C GLY A 151 -15.92 10.15 41.18
N LYS A 152 -17.09 10.44 40.59
CA LYS A 152 -18.32 10.82 41.33
C LYS A 152 -19.19 9.64 41.76
N SER A 153 -18.88 8.45 41.30
CA SER A 153 -19.61 7.21 41.59
C SER A 153 -19.05 6.42 42.78
N LYS A 154 -18.07 6.98 43.49
CA LYS A 154 -17.55 6.52 44.78
C LYS A 154 -17.97 7.46 45.90
#